data_ae3606c520741aaa495bad78d1555fe4
#
_entry.id   ae3606c520741aaa495bad78d1555fe4
#
_cell.length_a   1.000
_cell.length_b   1.000
_cell.length_c   1.000
_cell.angle_alpha   90.00
_cell.angle_beta   90.00
_cell.angle_gamma   90.00
#
_symmetry.space_group_name_H-M   'P 1'
#
loop_
_entity.id
_entity.type
_entity.pdbx_description
1 polymer ?
#
loop_
_entity_poly.entity_id
_entity_poly.type
_entity_poly.pdbx_seq_one_letter_code
_entity_poly.pdbx_strand_id
1 'polypeptide(L)'
;MAACSGTPAPASPAAPAEPASPSGSDPAPGEPGAEPVTILIAAAASLEYSFRDELIPMFQDKHPEITVEGTYDSSGKLQTQIEEGLEADLFFSAAMKQMNALDEKGLMDSGTVAKLLENKIVLITAAEGGAPELSFENIGSAESIALGDPESVPAGQYAKEALTNLGVWDSIQPRVSFGTNVTEVLNWVAEGSAGVGIVYATDAAATDKVSVLAEAPEGSLATPVIYPVGVVASSTKKDAAGLFLDFLQSDEAMAVFEKYGFAAA
;
A
#
# COMPACT_ATOMS: atom_id res chain seq x y z
N MET A 1 97.71 -43.53 16.26
CA MET A 1 98.38 -42.52 17.10
C MET A 1 97.35 -41.50 17.57
N ALA A 2 97.40 -41.25 18.85
CA ALA A 2 96.89 -40.09 19.57
C ALA A 2 95.35 -39.87 19.52
N ALA A 3 94.75 -40.08 20.57
CA ALA A 3 94.67 -39.57 21.94
C ALA A 3 93.72 -38.34 22.02
N CYS A 4 92.79 -38.46 22.90
CA CYS A 4 92.43 -37.63 24.02
C CYS A 4 91.09 -36.89 23.93
N SER A 5 90.40 -37.22 24.88
CA SER A 5 89.96 -36.47 26.08
C SER A 5 88.62 -35.81 25.97
N GLY A 6 87.73 -36.38 26.73
CA GLY A 6 86.43 -35.82 27.02
C GLY A 6 86.45 -34.77 28.12
N THR A 7 85.54 -33.89 28.12
CA THR A 7 85.23 -33.06 29.27
C THR A 7 83.67 -32.84 29.31
N PRO A 8 83.05 -32.86 30.48
CA PRO A 8 81.56 -32.84 30.55
C PRO A 8 81.01 -31.47 30.35
N ALA A 9 79.82 -31.43 29.71
CA ALA A 9 79.02 -30.22 29.51
C ALA A 9 78.24 -29.83 30.78
N PRO A 10 78.09 -28.54 31.07
CA PRO A 10 77.29 -28.07 32.18
C PRO A 10 75.83 -28.05 31.81
N ALA A 11 74.99 -28.22 32.82
CA ALA A 11 73.53 -28.24 32.73
C ALA A 11 72.95 -26.94 32.18
N SER A 12 71.95 -27.08 31.29
CA SER A 12 71.11 -26.00 30.77
C SER A 12 70.06 -25.57 31.81
N PRO A 13 69.82 -24.25 31.97
CA PRO A 13 68.69 -23.78 32.80
C PRO A 13 67.38 -23.93 32.13
N ALA A 14 66.34 -24.17 32.94
CA ALA A 14 64.97 -24.35 32.52
C ALA A 14 64.42 -23.11 31.81
N ALA A 15 63.68 -23.33 30.70
CA ALA A 15 62.88 -22.31 29.98
C ALA A 15 61.70 -21.85 30.79
N PRO A 16 61.32 -20.58 30.71
CA PRO A 16 60.06 -20.09 31.34
C PRO A 16 58.83 -20.59 30.60
N ALA A 17 57.81 -20.89 31.36
CA ALA A 17 56.46 -21.29 30.84
C ALA A 17 55.85 -20.17 30.03
N GLU A 18 55.38 -20.46 28.82
CA GLU A 18 54.52 -19.59 28.02
C GLU A 18 53.14 -19.43 28.70
N PRO A 19 52.56 -18.21 28.67
CA PRO A 19 51.18 -18.03 29.15
C PRO A 19 50.21 -18.65 28.16
N ALA A 20 49.25 -19.41 28.67
CA ALA A 20 48.15 -19.99 27.93
C ALA A 20 47.32 -18.89 27.24
N SER A 21 47.17 -18.97 25.92
CA SER A 21 46.20 -18.17 25.14
C SER A 21 44.80 -18.44 25.62
N PRO A 22 43.94 -17.42 25.75
CA PRO A 22 42.52 -17.65 26.03
C PRO A 22 41.87 -18.32 24.83
N SER A 23 41.19 -19.42 25.12
CA SER A 23 40.34 -20.14 24.19
C SER A 23 39.33 -19.16 23.57
N GLY A 24 39.48 -18.86 22.31
CA GLY A 24 38.44 -18.16 21.55
C GLY A 24 37.19 -19.00 21.53
N SER A 25 36.16 -18.51 22.16
CA SER A 25 34.80 -19.05 21.96
C SER A 25 34.43 -18.76 20.51
N ASP A 26 34.32 -19.78 19.68
CA ASP A 26 33.65 -19.66 18.38
C ASP A 26 32.26 -19.09 18.62
N PRO A 27 31.80 -18.09 17.86
CA PRO A 27 30.43 -17.68 17.92
C PRO A 27 29.58 -18.90 17.53
N ALA A 28 28.53 -19.20 18.34
CA ALA A 28 27.56 -20.20 18.02
C ALA A 28 27.05 -20.00 16.59
N PRO A 29 26.77 -21.06 15.83
CA PRO A 29 26.13 -20.92 14.53
C PRO A 29 24.85 -20.11 14.75
N GLY A 30 24.73 -18.97 14.05
CA GLY A 30 23.48 -18.22 14.03
C GLY A 30 22.33 -19.16 13.63
N GLU A 31 21.17 -18.96 14.21
CA GLU A 31 19.96 -19.66 13.79
C GLU A 31 19.87 -19.61 12.27
N PRO A 32 19.43 -20.67 11.58
CA PRO A 32 19.28 -20.65 10.14
C PRO A 32 18.32 -19.51 9.81
N GLY A 33 18.84 -18.45 9.20
CA GLY A 33 18.04 -17.34 8.74
C GLY A 33 16.90 -17.89 7.88
N ALA A 34 15.68 -17.42 8.10
CA ALA A 34 14.55 -17.79 7.27
C ALA A 34 14.93 -17.60 5.79
N GLU A 35 14.53 -18.54 4.93
CA GLU A 35 14.78 -18.38 3.49
C GLU A 35 14.09 -17.11 2.98
N PRO A 36 14.76 -16.30 2.14
CA PRO A 36 14.16 -15.08 1.60
C PRO A 36 12.84 -15.36 0.89
N VAL A 37 11.81 -14.62 1.26
CA VAL A 37 10.46 -14.74 0.68
C VAL A 37 10.07 -13.42 0.05
N THR A 38 9.53 -13.44 -1.17
CA THR A 38 8.92 -12.26 -1.80
C THR A 38 7.40 -12.42 -1.84
N ILE A 39 6.67 -11.45 -1.30
CA ILE A 39 5.21 -11.37 -1.37
C ILE A 39 4.78 -10.24 -2.30
N LEU A 40 3.63 -10.42 -2.96
CA LEU A 40 3.01 -9.42 -3.83
C LEU A 40 1.73 -8.90 -3.19
N ILE A 41 1.65 -7.58 -2.98
CA ILE A 41 0.40 -6.92 -2.64
C ILE A 41 -0.23 -6.27 -3.88
N ALA A 42 -1.51 -6.60 -4.14
CA ALA A 42 -2.35 -5.90 -5.10
C ALA A 42 -3.15 -4.84 -4.35
N ALA A 43 -2.80 -3.56 -4.52
CA ALA A 43 -3.39 -2.47 -3.74
C ALA A 43 -4.01 -1.38 -4.62
N ALA A 44 -5.08 -0.76 -4.14
CA ALA A 44 -5.71 0.36 -4.82
C ALA A 44 -4.70 1.50 -5.09
N ALA A 45 -4.82 2.14 -6.25
CA ALA A 45 -3.89 3.20 -6.71
C ALA A 45 -3.70 4.34 -5.69
N SER A 46 -4.74 4.70 -4.93
CA SER A 46 -4.68 5.71 -3.87
C SER A 46 -3.78 5.34 -2.67
N LEU A 47 -3.37 4.08 -2.55
CA LEU A 47 -2.47 3.60 -1.50
C LEU A 47 -1.00 3.63 -1.91
N GLU A 48 -0.68 3.80 -3.20
CA GLU A 48 0.67 3.64 -3.74
C GLU A 48 1.73 4.42 -2.97
N TYR A 49 1.50 5.71 -2.72
CA TYR A 49 2.49 6.58 -2.07
C TYR A 49 2.80 6.14 -0.63
N SER A 50 1.77 5.83 0.17
CA SER A 50 1.97 5.38 1.55
C SER A 50 2.73 4.06 1.63
N PHE A 51 2.45 3.14 0.69
CA PHE A 51 3.13 1.85 0.63
C PHE A 51 4.57 1.96 0.17
N ARG A 52 4.78 2.58 -1.00
CA ARG A 52 6.09 2.66 -1.64
C ARG A 52 7.08 3.49 -0.83
N ASP A 53 6.62 4.62 -0.30
CA ASP A 53 7.52 5.60 0.28
C ASP A 53 7.80 5.34 1.78
N GLU A 54 6.88 4.64 2.50
CA GLU A 54 7.03 4.44 3.94
C GLU A 54 6.72 3.01 4.41
N LEU A 55 5.54 2.46 4.16
CA LEU A 55 5.11 1.20 4.81
C LEU A 55 5.95 -0.01 4.41
N ILE A 56 6.26 -0.17 3.12
CA ILE A 56 7.09 -1.28 2.64
C ILE A 56 8.50 -1.17 3.21
N PRO A 57 9.21 -0.01 3.12
CA PRO A 57 10.51 0.15 3.77
C PRO A 57 10.47 -0.15 5.27
N MET A 58 9.49 0.38 6.02
CA MET A 58 9.39 0.16 7.46
C MET A 58 9.19 -1.32 7.82
N PHE A 59 8.38 -2.04 7.04
CA PHE A 59 8.19 -3.47 7.25
C PHE A 59 9.47 -4.26 6.95
N GLN A 60 10.12 -3.99 5.81
CA GLN A 60 11.34 -4.69 5.41
C GLN A 60 12.53 -4.43 6.34
N ASP A 61 12.58 -3.27 6.98
CA ASP A 61 13.59 -2.99 8.04
C ASP A 61 13.43 -3.92 9.26
N LYS A 62 12.19 -4.36 9.55
CA LYS A 62 11.89 -5.30 10.66
C LYS A 62 11.97 -6.76 10.22
N HIS A 63 11.69 -7.03 8.98
CA HIS A 63 11.62 -8.36 8.37
C HIS A 63 12.50 -8.42 7.11
N PRO A 64 13.84 -8.35 7.26
CA PRO A 64 14.76 -8.30 6.13
C PRO A 64 14.73 -9.58 5.26
N GLU A 65 14.17 -10.67 5.77
CA GLU A 65 13.93 -11.92 5.04
C GLU A 65 12.70 -11.85 4.11
N ILE A 66 11.82 -10.83 4.27
CA ILE A 66 10.60 -10.69 3.46
C ILE A 66 10.72 -9.46 2.56
N THR A 67 10.70 -9.69 1.25
CA THR A 67 10.56 -8.61 0.26
C THR A 67 9.09 -8.42 -0.08
N VAL A 68 8.61 -7.17 -0.06
CA VAL A 68 7.24 -6.82 -0.47
C VAL A 68 7.28 -6.09 -1.80
N GLU A 69 6.63 -6.65 -2.81
CA GLU A 69 6.38 -6.00 -4.08
C GLU A 69 4.94 -5.51 -4.15
N GLY A 70 4.72 -4.33 -4.75
CA GLY A 70 3.39 -3.74 -4.90
C GLY A 70 2.98 -3.60 -6.36
N THR A 71 1.74 -3.98 -6.69
CA THR A 71 1.08 -3.60 -7.93
C THR A 71 -0.11 -2.72 -7.61
N TYR A 72 -0.23 -1.57 -8.31
CA TYR A 72 -1.19 -0.53 -8.00
C TYR A 72 -2.04 -0.19 -9.22
N ASP A 73 -3.37 -0.34 -9.08
CA ASP A 73 -4.35 0.06 -10.11
C ASP A 73 -5.74 0.26 -9.45
N SER A 74 -6.77 0.45 -10.25
CA SER A 74 -8.14 0.43 -9.73
C SER A 74 -8.46 -0.94 -9.13
N SER A 75 -9.21 -0.93 -8.01
CA SER A 75 -9.54 -2.18 -7.31
C SER A 75 -10.32 -3.16 -8.19
N GLY A 76 -11.12 -2.67 -9.15
CA GLY A 76 -11.84 -3.53 -10.07
C GLY A 76 -10.94 -4.24 -11.08
N LYS A 77 -9.89 -3.56 -11.59
CA LYS A 77 -8.88 -4.22 -12.44
C LYS A 77 -8.08 -5.26 -11.66
N LEU A 78 -7.65 -4.93 -10.43
CA LEU A 78 -6.93 -5.86 -9.57
C LEU A 78 -7.80 -7.06 -9.21
N GLN A 79 -9.10 -6.86 -8.93
CA GLN A 79 -10.07 -7.94 -8.75
C GLN A 79 -10.08 -8.86 -9.98
N THR A 80 -10.23 -8.30 -11.18
CA THR A 80 -10.22 -9.09 -12.43
C THR A 80 -8.91 -9.86 -12.60
N GLN A 81 -7.76 -9.24 -12.34
CA GLN A 81 -6.46 -9.88 -12.44
C GLN A 81 -6.33 -11.05 -11.45
N ILE A 82 -6.82 -10.90 -10.21
CA ILE A 82 -6.84 -11.99 -9.21
C ILE A 82 -7.77 -13.13 -9.68
N GLU A 83 -8.94 -12.80 -10.25
CA GLU A 83 -9.85 -13.78 -10.84
C GLU A 83 -9.23 -14.53 -12.04
N GLU A 84 -8.36 -13.86 -12.79
CA GLU A 84 -7.62 -14.42 -13.93
C GLU A 84 -6.32 -15.12 -13.52
N GLY A 85 -5.98 -15.16 -12.23
CA GLY A 85 -4.85 -15.92 -11.70
C GLY A 85 -3.61 -15.09 -11.37
N LEU A 86 -3.73 -13.78 -11.14
CA LEU A 86 -2.62 -13.01 -10.58
C LEU A 86 -2.21 -13.64 -9.23
N GLU A 87 -0.95 -14.01 -9.11
CA GLU A 87 -0.38 -14.61 -7.90
C GLU A 87 -0.09 -13.54 -6.83
N ALA A 88 -1.12 -12.74 -6.48
CA ALA A 88 -1.04 -11.81 -5.36
C ALA A 88 -1.18 -12.57 -4.04
N ASP A 89 -0.44 -12.13 -3.03
CA ASP A 89 -0.50 -12.67 -1.68
C ASP A 89 -1.49 -11.89 -0.79
N LEU A 90 -1.60 -10.56 -1.03
CA LEU A 90 -2.61 -9.71 -0.38
C LEU A 90 -3.37 -8.89 -1.41
N PHE A 91 -4.62 -8.55 -1.07
CA PHE A 91 -5.44 -7.61 -1.80
C PHE A 91 -5.91 -6.50 -0.86
N PHE A 92 -5.68 -5.22 -1.23
CA PHE A 92 -6.11 -4.06 -0.50
C PHE A 92 -6.98 -3.17 -1.40
N SER A 93 -8.28 -3.25 -1.23
CA SER A 93 -9.28 -2.58 -2.07
C SER A 93 -9.66 -1.21 -1.52
N ALA A 94 -10.05 -0.29 -2.40
CA ALA A 94 -10.65 1.00 -2.03
C ALA A 94 -12.17 0.93 -1.85
N ALA A 95 -12.77 -0.25 -1.89
CA ALA A 95 -14.18 -0.47 -1.60
C ALA A 95 -14.46 -1.91 -1.18
N MET A 96 -15.48 -2.08 -0.34
CA MET A 96 -15.97 -3.41 0.08
C MET A 96 -16.51 -4.24 -1.09
N LYS A 97 -17.04 -3.60 -2.14
CA LYS A 97 -17.64 -4.29 -3.29
C LYS A 97 -16.68 -5.29 -3.94
N GLN A 98 -15.44 -4.88 -4.23
CA GLN A 98 -14.45 -5.72 -4.88
C GLN A 98 -13.92 -6.81 -3.95
N MET A 99 -13.73 -6.49 -2.68
CA MET A 99 -13.34 -7.47 -1.67
C MET A 99 -14.41 -8.55 -1.50
N ASN A 100 -15.67 -8.14 -1.34
CA ASN A 100 -16.80 -9.07 -1.21
C ASN A 100 -16.94 -9.97 -2.45
N ALA A 101 -16.74 -9.41 -3.66
CA ALA A 101 -16.83 -10.19 -4.89
C ALA A 101 -15.77 -11.29 -4.99
N LEU A 102 -14.54 -11.03 -4.51
CA LEU A 102 -13.50 -12.06 -4.42
C LEU A 102 -13.78 -13.07 -3.30
N ASP A 103 -14.27 -12.60 -2.15
CA ASP A 103 -14.59 -13.45 -1.01
C ASP A 103 -15.75 -14.41 -1.32
N GLU A 104 -16.81 -13.94 -1.96
CA GLU A 104 -17.94 -14.77 -2.44
C GLU A 104 -17.52 -15.87 -3.43
N LYS A 105 -16.44 -15.62 -4.18
CA LYS A 105 -15.83 -16.60 -5.09
C LYS A 105 -14.83 -17.54 -4.40
N GLY A 106 -14.61 -17.36 -3.10
CA GLY A 106 -13.61 -18.13 -2.34
C GLY A 106 -12.16 -17.81 -2.71
N LEU A 107 -11.91 -16.62 -3.30
CA LEU A 107 -10.57 -16.18 -3.70
C LEU A 107 -9.85 -15.40 -2.59
N MET A 108 -10.53 -15.10 -1.48
CA MET A 108 -9.94 -14.52 -0.28
C MET A 108 -9.89 -15.54 0.84
N ASP A 109 -8.91 -15.43 1.73
CA ASP A 109 -8.93 -16.09 3.02
C ASP A 109 -9.82 -15.25 3.96
N SER A 110 -11.13 -15.60 3.99
CA SER A 110 -12.18 -14.82 4.66
C SER A 110 -11.86 -14.51 6.13
N GLY A 111 -11.07 -15.37 6.79
CA GLY A 111 -10.64 -15.16 8.17
C GLY A 111 -9.65 -14.01 8.36
N THR A 112 -9.06 -13.53 7.27
CA THR A 112 -8.05 -12.45 7.28
C THR A 112 -8.60 -11.10 6.84
N VAL A 113 -9.81 -11.05 6.29
CA VAL A 113 -10.38 -9.81 5.75
C VAL A 113 -10.71 -8.83 6.88
N ALA A 114 -10.02 -7.69 6.86
CA ALA A 114 -10.20 -6.59 7.81
C ALA A 114 -10.66 -5.32 7.09
N LYS A 115 -11.61 -4.60 7.69
CA LYS A 115 -11.94 -3.22 7.31
C LYS A 115 -10.94 -2.33 8.02
N LEU A 116 -9.95 -1.83 7.28
CA LEU A 116 -8.80 -1.20 7.93
C LEU A 116 -8.86 0.31 7.91
N LEU A 117 -9.20 0.92 6.76
CA LEU A 117 -9.15 2.38 6.61
C LEU A 117 -10.49 2.93 6.13
N GLU A 118 -10.73 4.20 6.47
CA GLU A 118 -11.80 5.03 5.95
C GLU A 118 -11.21 6.21 5.16
N ASN A 119 -11.91 6.65 4.12
CA ASN A 119 -11.54 7.78 3.29
C ASN A 119 -12.79 8.64 2.99
N LYS A 120 -12.59 9.75 2.28
CA LYS A 120 -13.65 10.65 1.84
C LYS A 120 -13.56 10.87 0.34
N ILE A 121 -14.71 11.12 -0.27
CA ILE A 121 -14.81 11.51 -1.68
C ILE A 121 -14.86 13.02 -1.77
N VAL A 122 -14.01 13.61 -2.60
CA VAL A 122 -13.89 15.06 -2.76
C VAL A 122 -13.95 15.48 -4.23
N LEU A 123 -14.52 16.64 -4.47
CA LEU A 123 -14.48 17.36 -5.72
C LEU A 123 -13.22 18.23 -5.74
N ILE A 124 -12.43 18.11 -6.79
CA ILE A 124 -11.18 18.86 -6.96
C ILE A 124 -11.15 19.69 -8.24
N THR A 125 -10.31 20.71 -8.24
CA THR A 125 -9.92 21.52 -9.41
C THR A 125 -8.42 21.74 -9.40
N ALA A 126 -7.85 22.23 -10.52
CA ALA A 126 -6.44 22.66 -10.55
C ALA A 126 -6.20 23.78 -9.52
N ALA A 127 -5.04 23.75 -8.83
CA ALA A 127 -4.71 24.76 -7.84
C ALA A 127 -4.50 26.16 -8.45
N GLU A 128 -3.98 26.21 -9.68
CA GLU A 128 -3.80 27.43 -10.44
C GLU A 128 -4.99 27.66 -11.38
N GLY A 129 -5.68 28.80 -11.25
CA GLY A 129 -6.73 29.18 -12.21
C GLY A 129 -8.04 29.70 -11.64
N GLY A 130 -8.22 29.70 -10.32
CA GLY A 130 -9.42 30.25 -9.66
C GLY A 130 -10.67 29.44 -10.06
N ALA A 131 -11.05 28.50 -9.22
CA ALA A 131 -12.25 27.71 -9.47
C ALA A 131 -13.51 28.54 -9.24
N PRO A 132 -14.56 28.39 -10.06
CA PRO A 132 -15.89 28.80 -9.67
C PRO A 132 -16.29 28.08 -8.36
N GLU A 133 -17.24 28.66 -7.63
CA GLU A 133 -17.87 27.98 -6.46
C GLU A 133 -18.65 26.76 -6.95
N LEU A 134 -17.95 25.60 -7.12
CA LEU A 134 -18.55 24.34 -7.51
C LEU A 134 -18.65 23.40 -6.30
N SER A 135 -19.72 22.66 -6.30
CA SER A 135 -20.02 21.60 -5.34
C SER A 135 -20.53 20.36 -6.08
N PHE A 136 -20.81 19.29 -5.38
CA PHE A 136 -21.42 18.11 -5.97
C PHE A 136 -22.80 18.40 -6.59
N GLU A 137 -23.58 19.30 -5.99
CA GLU A 137 -24.95 19.64 -6.45
C GLU A 137 -24.95 20.46 -7.75
N ASN A 138 -23.92 21.31 -7.95
CA ASN A 138 -23.84 22.18 -9.11
C ASN A 138 -22.70 21.84 -10.09
N ILE A 139 -22.07 20.67 -9.93
CA ILE A 139 -20.96 20.17 -10.77
C ILE A 139 -21.30 20.21 -12.27
N GLY A 140 -22.59 20.16 -12.61
CA GLY A 140 -23.08 20.32 -13.98
C GLY A 140 -22.75 21.66 -14.64
N SER A 141 -22.27 22.65 -13.88
CA SER A 141 -21.80 23.93 -14.41
C SER A 141 -20.35 23.87 -14.91
N ALA A 142 -19.61 22.80 -14.61
CA ALA A 142 -18.24 22.60 -15.10
C ALA A 142 -18.24 22.32 -16.61
N GLU A 143 -17.21 22.79 -17.31
CA GLU A 143 -17.03 22.55 -18.75
C GLU A 143 -16.65 21.10 -19.06
N SER A 144 -15.80 20.51 -18.21
CA SER A 144 -15.32 19.13 -18.31
C SER A 144 -15.16 18.54 -16.92
N ILE A 145 -15.50 17.25 -16.77
CA ILE A 145 -15.52 16.52 -15.52
C ILE A 145 -14.73 15.22 -15.71
N ALA A 146 -13.77 14.94 -14.83
CA ALA A 146 -13.06 13.69 -14.79
C ALA A 146 -13.57 12.82 -13.64
N LEU A 147 -13.94 11.59 -13.93
CA LEU A 147 -14.37 10.58 -12.93
C LEU A 147 -13.64 9.27 -13.20
N GLY A 148 -13.43 8.47 -12.18
CA GLY A 148 -13.07 7.07 -12.39
C GLY A 148 -14.20 6.33 -13.10
N ASP A 149 -13.86 5.35 -13.95
CA ASP A 149 -14.88 4.50 -14.59
C ASP A 149 -15.68 3.73 -13.52
N PRO A 150 -16.99 3.96 -13.39
CA PRO A 150 -17.80 3.29 -12.35
C PRO A 150 -17.86 1.77 -12.48
N GLU A 151 -17.50 1.21 -13.65
CA GLU A 151 -17.50 -0.25 -13.82
C GLU A 151 -16.33 -0.90 -13.07
N SER A 152 -15.18 -0.20 -12.93
CA SER A 152 -13.93 -0.77 -12.39
C SER A 152 -13.25 0.06 -11.30
N VAL A 153 -13.55 1.36 -11.19
CA VAL A 153 -12.85 2.28 -10.28
C VAL A 153 -13.74 2.60 -9.08
N PRO A 154 -13.37 2.21 -7.84
CA PRO A 154 -14.17 2.49 -6.65
C PRO A 154 -14.52 3.97 -6.46
N ALA A 155 -13.55 4.90 -6.63
CA ALA A 155 -13.83 6.34 -6.57
C ALA A 155 -14.94 6.77 -7.55
N GLY A 156 -14.96 6.18 -8.76
CA GLY A 156 -16.01 6.40 -9.74
C GLY A 156 -17.35 5.80 -9.34
N GLN A 157 -17.35 4.66 -8.64
CA GLN A 157 -18.57 4.04 -8.09
C GLN A 157 -19.20 4.95 -7.03
N TYR A 158 -18.40 5.45 -6.08
CA TYR A 158 -18.86 6.40 -5.07
C TYR A 158 -19.29 7.74 -5.68
N ALA A 159 -18.54 8.26 -6.67
CA ALA A 159 -18.92 9.48 -7.38
C ALA A 159 -20.27 9.32 -8.07
N LYS A 160 -20.50 8.21 -8.79
CA LYS A 160 -21.77 7.89 -9.43
C LYS A 160 -22.91 7.79 -8.42
N GLU A 161 -22.68 7.11 -7.29
CA GLU A 161 -23.67 6.97 -6.23
C GLU A 161 -24.05 8.35 -5.67
N ALA A 162 -23.08 9.15 -5.25
CA ALA A 162 -23.32 10.48 -4.70
C ALA A 162 -24.06 11.38 -5.69
N LEU A 163 -23.60 11.46 -6.93
CA LEU A 163 -24.22 12.30 -7.98
C LEU A 163 -25.61 11.79 -8.41
N THR A 164 -25.87 10.47 -8.33
CA THR A 164 -27.20 9.90 -8.57
C THR A 164 -28.15 10.28 -7.45
N ASN A 165 -27.73 10.15 -6.19
CA ASN A 165 -28.53 10.51 -5.02
C ASN A 165 -28.83 12.01 -4.97
N LEU A 166 -27.95 12.84 -5.52
CA LEU A 166 -28.15 14.29 -5.69
C LEU A 166 -28.96 14.65 -6.95
N GLY A 167 -29.31 13.67 -7.80
CA GLY A 167 -30.09 13.88 -9.01
C GLY A 167 -29.37 14.60 -10.15
N VAL A 168 -28.03 14.66 -10.13
CA VAL A 168 -27.24 15.39 -11.15
C VAL A 168 -26.52 14.46 -12.14
N TRP A 169 -26.41 13.15 -11.84
CA TRP A 169 -25.65 12.18 -12.63
C TRP A 169 -25.98 12.20 -14.13
N ASP A 170 -27.26 12.11 -14.49
CA ASP A 170 -27.68 12.04 -15.89
C ASP A 170 -27.36 13.32 -16.69
N SER A 171 -27.41 14.47 -16.03
CA SER A 171 -27.19 15.77 -16.64
C SER A 171 -25.73 16.05 -17.00
N ILE A 172 -24.78 15.38 -16.33
CA ILE A 172 -23.35 15.60 -16.52
C ILE A 172 -22.72 14.68 -17.57
N GLN A 173 -23.36 13.55 -17.92
CA GLN A 173 -22.83 12.50 -18.80
C GLN A 173 -22.11 13.02 -20.06
N PRO A 174 -22.63 14.02 -20.79
CA PRO A 174 -21.97 14.50 -22.01
C PRO A 174 -20.62 15.20 -21.79
N ARG A 175 -20.26 15.51 -20.53
CA ARG A 175 -19.05 16.24 -20.13
C ARG A 175 -18.09 15.42 -19.29
N VAL A 176 -18.43 14.14 -19.08
CA VAL A 176 -17.60 13.24 -18.26
C VAL A 176 -16.59 12.50 -19.12
N SER A 177 -15.33 12.55 -18.67
CA SER A 177 -14.27 11.65 -19.12
C SER A 177 -13.97 10.64 -18.03
N PHE A 178 -13.93 9.35 -18.39
CA PHE A 178 -13.70 8.26 -17.46
C PHE A 178 -12.24 7.82 -17.44
N GLY A 179 -11.59 7.96 -16.28
CA GLY A 179 -10.25 7.46 -16.02
C GLY A 179 -10.24 5.98 -15.61
N THR A 180 -9.17 5.31 -15.94
CA THR A 180 -9.01 3.87 -15.66
C THR A 180 -8.63 3.58 -14.21
N ASN A 181 -8.19 4.57 -13.46
CA ASN A 181 -8.00 4.59 -12.00
C ASN A 181 -8.09 6.03 -11.49
N VAL A 182 -8.07 6.19 -10.15
CA VAL A 182 -8.22 7.50 -9.51
C VAL A 182 -7.03 8.43 -9.75
N THR A 183 -5.82 7.87 -9.86
CA THR A 183 -4.59 8.65 -10.12
C THR A 183 -4.62 9.31 -11.49
N GLU A 184 -5.19 8.65 -12.50
CA GLU A 184 -5.39 9.23 -13.82
C GLU A 184 -6.36 10.42 -13.76
N VAL A 185 -7.44 10.32 -13.02
CA VAL A 185 -8.39 11.44 -12.78
C VAL A 185 -7.69 12.61 -12.12
N LEU A 186 -6.90 12.37 -11.06
CA LEU A 186 -6.12 13.39 -10.37
C LEU A 186 -5.18 14.11 -11.34
N ASN A 187 -4.45 13.37 -12.16
CA ASN A 187 -3.48 13.91 -13.11
C ASN A 187 -4.17 14.78 -14.19
N TRP A 188 -5.31 14.37 -14.73
CA TRP A 188 -6.05 15.17 -15.70
C TRP A 188 -6.48 16.53 -15.14
N VAL A 189 -6.91 16.56 -13.87
CA VAL A 189 -7.25 17.84 -13.22
C VAL A 189 -5.99 18.65 -12.92
N ALA A 190 -4.94 18.02 -12.38
CA ALA A 190 -3.68 18.67 -12.05
C ALA A 190 -2.99 19.30 -13.26
N GLU A 191 -3.18 18.73 -14.45
CA GLU A 191 -2.62 19.20 -15.72
C GLU A 191 -3.57 20.13 -16.51
N GLY A 192 -4.77 20.38 -15.98
CA GLY A 192 -5.79 21.20 -16.63
C GLY A 192 -6.47 20.55 -17.85
N SER A 193 -6.31 19.23 -18.04
CA SER A 193 -7.01 18.47 -19.08
C SER A 193 -8.48 18.25 -18.75
N ALA A 194 -8.85 18.32 -17.47
CA ALA A 194 -10.23 18.37 -16.98
C ALA A 194 -10.40 19.57 -16.04
N GLY A 195 -11.55 20.23 -16.10
CA GLY A 195 -11.85 21.40 -15.28
C GLY A 195 -12.03 21.02 -13.79
N VAL A 196 -12.68 19.90 -13.54
CA VAL A 196 -12.89 19.34 -12.21
C VAL A 196 -12.81 17.82 -12.24
N GLY A 197 -12.60 17.20 -11.09
CA GLY A 197 -12.65 15.75 -10.94
C GLY A 197 -13.13 15.32 -9.57
N ILE A 198 -13.52 14.07 -9.44
CA ILE A 198 -13.85 13.47 -8.14
C ILE A 198 -12.84 12.37 -7.85
N VAL A 199 -12.16 12.51 -6.70
CA VAL A 199 -11.10 11.64 -6.21
C VAL A 199 -11.30 11.40 -4.72
N TYR A 200 -10.38 10.65 -4.09
CA TYR A 200 -10.34 10.57 -2.62
C TYR A 200 -9.62 11.79 -2.03
N ALA A 201 -9.94 12.10 -0.78
CA ALA A 201 -9.28 13.18 -0.04
C ALA A 201 -7.76 12.95 0.06
N THR A 202 -7.34 11.70 0.20
CA THR A 202 -5.93 11.29 0.23
C THR A 202 -5.20 11.57 -1.08
N ASP A 203 -5.84 11.36 -2.22
CA ASP A 203 -5.24 11.69 -3.53
C ASP A 203 -5.04 13.19 -3.67
N ALA A 204 -6.04 13.98 -3.25
CA ALA A 204 -5.93 15.44 -3.26
C ALA A 204 -4.83 15.97 -2.33
N ALA A 205 -4.65 15.32 -1.17
CA ALA A 205 -3.61 15.68 -0.20
C ALA A 205 -2.18 15.29 -0.65
N ALA A 206 -2.05 14.38 -1.60
CA ALA A 206 -0.75 13.90 -2.10
C ALA A 206 -0.04 14.90 -3.04
N THR A 207 -0.69 16.00 -3.43
CA THR A 207 -0.14 16.99 -4.36
C THR A 207 -0.64 18.40 -4.07
N ASP A 208 0.19 19.40 -4.35
CA ASP A 208 -0.16 20.82 -4.29
C ASP A 208 -0.76 21.37 -5.61
N LYS A 209 -0.87 20.51 -6.64
CA LYS A 209 -1.36 20.91 -7.97
C LYS A 209 -2.89 20.99 -8.07
N VAL A 210 -3.61 20.48 -7.08
CA VAL A 210 -5.08 20.53 -7.03
C VAL A 210 -5.56 21.16 -5.73
N SER A 211 -6.79 21.68 -5.76
CA SER A 211 -7.48 22.21 -4.59
C SER A 211 -8.81 21.48 -4.41
N VAL A 212 -9.15 21.15 -3.18
CA VAL A 212 -10.45 20.58 -2.83
C VAL A 212 -11.49 21.70 -2.82
N LEU A 213 -12.58 21.52 -3.57
CA LEU A 213 -13.71 22.43 -3.64
C LEU A 213 -14.81 22.03 -2.63
N ALA A 214 -15.10 20.75 -2.53
CA ALA A 214 -16.13 20.22 -1.64
C ALA A 214 -15.88 18.74 -1.30
N GLU A 215 -16.33 18.32 -0.12
CA GLU A 215 -16.50 16.88 0.21
C GLU A 215 -17.89 16.42 -0.29
N ALA A 216 -18.04 15.12 -0.53
CA ALA A 216 -19.32 14.53 -0.84
C ALA A 216 -20.32 14.85 0.30
N PRO A 217 -21.53 15.36 -0.01
CA PRO A 217 -22.49 15.76 1.00
C PRO A 217 -22.90 14.59 1.91
N GLU A 218 -23.15 14.89 3.18
CA GLU A 218 -23.64 13.91 4.14
C GLU A 218 -24.93 13.24 3.60
N GLY A 219 -25.01 11.92 3.68
CA GLY A 219 -26.14 11.13 3.18
C GLY A 219 -26.16 10.94 1.65
N SER A 220 -25.17 11.47 0.91
CA SER A 220 -25.02 11.19 -0.53
C SER A 220 -24.47 9.81 -0.83
N LEU A 221 -23.83 9.15 0.15
CA LEU A 221 -23.37 7.77 0.11
C LEU A 221 -24.14 6.92 1.12
N ALA A 222 -24.53 5.70 0.73
CA ALA A 222 -25.22 4.77 1.61
C ALA A 222 -24.35 4.21 2.73
N THR A 223 -23.04 4.11 2.48
CA THR A 223 -22.05 3.59 3.43
C THR A 223 -20.77 4.41 3.37
N PRO A 224 -19.98 4.44 4.48
CA PRO A 224 -18.66 5.04 4.47
C PRO A 224 -17.75 4.41 3.40
N VAL A 225 -16.74 5.15 2.99
CA VAL A 225 -15.72 4.71 2.03
C VAL A 225 -14.69 3.86 2.77
N ILE A 226 -14.91 2.56 2.83
CA ILE A 226 -14.07 1.60 3.56
C ILE A 226 -13.05 0.94 2.62
N TYR A 227 -11.83 0.85 3.08
CA TYR A 227 -10.72 0.13 2.46
C TYR A 227 -10.46 -1.18 3.20
N PRO A 228 -10.95 -2.30 2.67
CA PRO A 228 -10.65 -3.62 3.23
C PRO A 228 -9.34 -4.17 2.68
N VAL A 229 -8.63 -4.92 3.53
CA VAL A 229 -7.43 -5.69 3.18
C VAL A 229 -7.61 -7.15 3.61
N GLY A 230 -6.98 -8.07 2.89
CA GLY A 230 -6.99 -9.48 3.24
C GLY A 230 -5.98 -10.30 2.45
N VAL A 231 -5.71 -11.51 2.90
CA VAL A 231 -4.84 -12.49 2.23
C VAL A 231 -5.61 -13.18 1.12
N VAL A 232 -4.98 -13.33 -0.04
CA VAL A 232 -5.55 -14.06 -1.19
C VAL A 232 -5.49 -15.56 -0.90
N ALA A 233 -6.61 -16.28 -1.13
CA ALA A 233 -6.74 -17.70 -0.74
C ALA A 233 -5.69 -18.61 -1.39
N SER A 234 -5.28 -18.32 -2.63
CA SER A 234 -4.28 -19.06 -3.40
C SER A 234 -2.84 -18.79 -3.00
N SER A 235 -2.58 -17.80 -2.13
CA SER A 235 -1.22 -17.52 -1.65
C SER A 235 -0.59 -18.76 -1.03
N THR A 236 0.62 -19.07 -1.48
CA THR A 236 1.49 -20.11 -0.89
C THR A 236 2.42 -19.58 0.19
N LYS A 237 2.37 -18.25 0.43
CA LYS A 237 3.24 -17.50 1.36
C LYS A 237 2.43 -16.88 2.51
N LYS A 238 1.41 -17.61 2.98
CA LYS A 238 0.43 -17.10 3.95
C LYS A 238 1.04 -16.59 5.24
N ASP A 239 2.13 -17.19 5.72
CA ASP A 239 2.80 -16.74 6.95
C ASP A 239 3.43 -15.35 6.74
N ALA A 240 4.15 -15.13 5.65
CA ALA A 240 4.76 -13.84 5.33
C ALA A 240 3.67 -12.78 5.02
N ALA A 241 2.62 -13.16 4.29
CA ALA A 241 1.48 -12.29 4.03
C ALA A 241 0.73 -11.90 5.32
N GLY A 242 0.59 -12.85 6.26
CA GLY A 242 0.00 -12.60 7.58
C GLY A 242 0.82 -11.62 8.40
N LEU A 243 2.16 -11.77 8.43
CA LEU A 243 3.03 -10.82 9.12
C LEU A 243 2.90 -9.40 8.56
N PHE A 244 2.80 -9.27 7.23
CA PHE A 244 2.60 -7.97 6.61
C PHE A 244 1.21 -7.40 6.90
N LEU A 245 0.17 -8.24 6.90
CA LEU A 245 -1.19 -7.83 7.27
C LEU A 245 -1.25 -7.36 8.73
N ASP A 246 -0.60 -8.08 9.65
CA ASP A 246 -0.52 -7.69 11.07
C ASP A 246 0.22 -6.35 11.24
N PHE A 247 1.32 -6.16 10.48
CA PHE A 247 2.01 -4.88 10.46
C PHE A 247 1.10 -3.75 9.97
N LEU A 248 0.35 -3.94 8.88
CA LEU A 248 -0.57 -2.92 8.35
C LEU A 248 -1.67 -2.52 9.36
N GLN A 249 -2.01 -3.41 10.30
CA GLN A 249 -2.99 -3.16 11.37
C GLN A 249 -2.36 -2.56 12.64
N SER A 250 -1.04 -2.38 12.68
CA SER A 250 -0.35 -1.81 13.84
C SER A 250 -0.57 -0.31 13.98
N ASP A 251 -0.43 0.21 15.20
CA ASP A 251 -0.49 1.65 15.49
C ASP A 251 0.55 2.44 14.66
N GLU A 252 1.71 1.84 14.41
CA GLU A 252 2.78 2.45 13.63
C GLU A 252 2.41 2.61 12.16
N ALA A 253 1.84 1.58 11.53
CA ALA A 253 1.34 1.66 10.16
C ALA A 253 0.14 2.59 10.07
N MET A 254 -0.74 2.59 11.08
CA MET A 254 -1.89 3.48 11.14
C MET A 254 -1.44 4.95 11.19
N ALA A 255 -0.39 5.29 11.95
CA ALA A 255 0.17 6.65 11.97
C ALA A 255 0.68 7.10 10.59
N VAL A 256 1.23 6.16 9.78
CA VAL A 256 1.58 6.46 8.39
C VAL A 256 0.32 6.71 7.55
N PHE A 257 -0.69 5.85 7.64
CA PHE A 257 -1.94 6.05 6.91
C PHE A 257 -2.60 7.39 7.24
N GLU A 258 -2.64 7.76 8.52
CA GLU A 258 -3.16 9.07 8.97
C GLU A 258 -2.37 10.26 8.39
N LYS A 259 -1.04 10.13 8.30
CA LYS A 259 -0.17 11.13 7.66
C LYS A 259 -0.55 11.35 6.19
N TYR A 260 -0.98 10.29 5.49
CA TYR A 260 -1.46 10.35 4.11
C TYR A 260 -2.94 10.70 4.01
N GLY A 261 -3.63 10.99 5.13
CA GLY A 261 -5.00 11.49 5.16
C GLY A 261 -6.08 10.41 5.27
N PHE A 262 -5.73 9.15 5.48
CA PHE A 262 -6.68 8.10 5.82
C PHE A 262 -7.10 8.22 7.29
N ALA A 263 -8.24 7.62 7.62
CA ALA A 263 -8.66 7.40 9.00
C ALA A 263 -8.77 5.88 9.25
N ALA A 264 -8.73 5.47 10.52
CA ALA A 264 -9.08 4.11 10.92
C ALA A 264 -10.58 3.88 10.70
N ALA A 265 -10.96 2.67 10.20
CA ALA A 265 -12.34 2.29 9.93
C ALA A 265 -13.09 1.72 11.15
#